data_62905feee6a5dd201183901e7e814f0c
#
_entry.id   62905feee6a5dd201183901e7e814f0c
#
_cell.length_a   1.000
_cell.length_b   1.000
_cell.length_c   1.000
_cell.angle_alpha   90.00
_cell.angle_beta   90.00
_cell.angle_gamma   90.00
#
_symmetry.space_group_name_H-M   'P 1'
#
loop_
_entity.id
_entity.type
_entity.pdbx_description
1 polymer ?
#
loop_
_entity_poly.entity_id
_entity_poly.type
_entity_poly.pdbx_seq_one_letter_code
_entity_poly.pdbx_strand_id
1 'polypeptide(L)'
;MAERIVIERLEFYGRCGVTEEERRKPQLIVVDLELDAAVEAAAVSDRLSETIDYAQVAERIVALSTSLTCQLLETLAEQLVGMLFAEFPADRVRIWIRKVHAPLAMVAGSVGIRFERTRAAHQSTHQALSAAPFLIQQLARLPKGHILDVAAGRGRNALYLLAQGSQVEAIDRDTDALSALEAAAGRQRLSGLTTRVLDLEASADHPPSLGHECYDAIVVFFYLHRPLFPVIID
;
A
#
# COMPACT_ATOMS: atom_id res chain seq x y z
N MET A 1 -7.57 -24.95 -10.03
CA MET A 1 -6.50 -23.97 -10.36
C MET A 1 -7.20 -22.65 -10.54
N ALA A 2 -6.69 -21.56 -10.04
CA ALA A 2 -7.30 -20.26 -10.31
C ALA A 2 -7.07 -19.88 -11.79
N GLU A 3 -8.08 -19.38 -12.44
CA GLU A 3 -8.00 -18.87 -13.81
C GLU A 3 -7.16 -17.60 -13.84
N ARG A 4 -6.53 -17.33 -14.98
CA ARG A 4 -5.60 -16.22 -15.13
C ARG A 4 -5.82 -15.48 -16.43
N ILE A 5 -5.76 -14.17 -16.33
CA ILE A 5 -5.58 -13.30 -17.49
C ILE A 5 -4.09 -13.10 -17.68
N VAL A 6 -3.61 -13.33 -18.90
CA VAL A 6 -2.18 -13.29 -19.23
C VAL A 6 -1.93 -12.24 -20.30
N ILE A 7 -0.93 -11.38 -20.07
CA ILE A 7 -0.40 -10.45 -21.06
C ILE A 7 1.08 -10.79 -21.27
N GLU A 8 1.41 -11.21 -22.49
CA GLU A 8 2.78 -11.57 -22.85
C GLU A 8 3.43 -10.46 -23.68
N ARG A 9 4.69 -10.16 -23.37
CA ARG A 9 5.54 -9.23 -24.10
C ARG A 9 4.94 -7.84 -24.33
N LEU A 10 4.33 -7.24 -23.28
CA LEU A 10 3.97 -5.84 -23.33
C LEU A 10 5.24 -4.98 -23.39
N GLU A 11 5.44 -4.25 -24.48
CA GLU A 11 6.64 -3.48 -24.75
C GLU A 11 6.39 -1.98 -24.60
N PHE A 12 7.28 -1.29 -23.91
CA PHE A 12 7.26 0.17 -23.79
C PHE A 12 8.67 0.74 -23.59
N TYR A 13 8.82 2.05 -23.82
CA TYR A 13 10.06 2.76 -23.54
C TYR A 13 9.97 3.46 -22.19
N GLY A 14 10.76 3.00 -21.21
CA GLY A 14 10.80 3.51 -19.84
C GLY A 14 12.18 4.02 -19.43
N ARG A 15 12.19 4.87 -18.39
CA ARG A 15 13.43 5.45 -17.81
C ARG A 15 13.74 4.76 -16.49
N CYS A 16 14.52 3.69 -16.55
CA CYS A 16 14.90 2.94 -15.37
C CYS A 16 16.36 2.49 -15.43
N GLY A 17 17.17 2.84 -14.43
CA GLY A 17 18.57 2.42 -14.37
C GLY A 17 19.37 3.11 -13.28
N VAL A 18 20.44 2.44 -12.86
CA VAL A 18 21.32 2.90 -11.79
C VAL A 18 22.11 4.14 -12.23
N THR A 19 22.55 4.19 -13.48
CA THR A 19 23.30 5.33 -14.01
C THR A 19 22.36 6.45 -14.44
N GLU A 20 22.86 7.69 -14.40
CA GLU A 20 22.11 8.85 -14.85
C GLU A 20 21.83 8.78 -16.36
N GLU A 21 22.72 8.20 -17.14
CA GLU A 21 22.55 8.01 -18.57
C GLU A 21 21.36 7.09 -18.89
N GLU A 22 21.24 5.98 -18.18
CA GLU A 22 20.09 5.06 -18.32
C GLU A 22 18.75 5.74 -17.99
N ARG A 23 18.74 6.67 -17.03
CA ARG A 23 17.52 7.41 -16.66
C ARG A 23 17.20 8.57 -17.60
N ARG A 24 18.20 9.11 -18.30
CA ARG A 24 17.98 10.17 -19.31
C ARG A 24 17.40 9.62 -20.61
N LYS A 25 17.86 8.43 -21.05
CA LYS A 25 17.44 7.81 -22.31
C LYS A 25 16.40 6.72 -22.05
N PRO A 26 15.19 6.79 -22.65
CA PRO A 26 14.25 5.70 -22.57
C PRO A 26 14.85 4.40 -23.14
N GLN A 27 14.63 3.29 -22.44
CA GLN A 27 15.09 1.95 -22.82
C GLN A 27 13.88 1.06 -23.08
N LEU A 28 14.03 0.09 -23.98
CA LEU A 28 13.00 -0.91 -24.22
C LEU A 28 12.90 -1.83 -22.98
N ILE A 29 11.73 -1.78 -22.35
CA ILE A 29 11.33 -2.63 -21.23
C ILE A 29 10.19 -3.52 -21.69
N VAL A 30 10.26 -4.78 -21.32
CA VAL A 30 9.24 -5.79 -21.65
C VAL A 30 8.65 -6.31 -20.35
N VAL A 31 7.34 -6.40 -20.31
CA VAL A 31 6.57 -6.94 -19.20
C VAL A 31 5.76 -8.14 -19.65
N ASP A 32 5.87 -9.24 -18.92
CA ASP A 32 4.91 -10.33 -18.92
C ASP A 32 4.12 -10.27 -17.61
N LEU A 33 2.82 -10.47 -17.67
CA LEU A 33 1.89 -10.30 -16.56
C LEU A 33 0.90 -11.45 -16.50
N GLU A 34 0.65 -11.98 -15.30
CA GLU A 34 -0.46 -12.88 -15.01
C GLU A 34 -1.28 -12.28 -13.84
N LEU A 35 -2.58 -12.23 -14.01
CA LEU A 35 -3.55 -11.77 -13.01
C LEU A 35 -4.48 -12.92 -12.65
N ASP A 36 -4.48 -13.40 -11.40
CA ASP A 36 -5.51 -14.30 -10.90
C ASP A 36 -6.79 -13.48 -10.69
N ALA A 37 -7.87 -13.85 -11.36
CA ALA A 37 -9.16 -13.18 -11.31
C ALA A 37 -10.30 -14.20 -11.43
N ALA A 38 -11.45 -13.88 -10.83
CA ALA A 38 -12.67 -14.65 -11.06
C ALA A 38 -13.20 -14.34 -12.47
N VAL A 39 -13.25 -15.34 -13.32
CA VAL A 39 -13.69 -15.19 -14.73
C VAL A 39 -14.95 -15.99 -15.03
N GLU A 40 -15.46 -16.78 -14.09
CA GLU A 40 -16.57 -17.72 -14.29
C GLU A 40 -17.87 -17.00 -14.69
N ALA A 41 -18.16 -15.87 -14.04
CA ALA A 41 -19.35 -15.08 -14.37
C ALA A 41 -19.27 -14.51 -15.77
N ALA A 42 -18.12 -13.96 -16.16
CA ALA A 42 -17.88 -13.43 -17.51
C ALA A 42 -17.94 -14.51 -18.58
N ALA A 43 -17.42 -15.71 -18.29
CA ALA A 43 -17.45 -16.85 -19.22
C ALA A 43 -18.88 -17.32 -19.53
N VAL A 44 -19.83 -17.11 -18.61
CA VAL A 44 -21.25 -17.46 -18.79
C VAL A 44 -22.03 -16.32 -19.45
N SER A 45 -21.77 -15.08 -19.02
CA SER A 45 -22.57 -13.91 -19.41
C SER A 45 -22.08 -13.18 -20.68
N ASP A 46 -20.82 -13.42 -21.06
CA ASP A 46 -20.12 -12.70 -22.15
C ASP A 46 -20.07 -11.17 -21.90
N ARG A 47 -19.98 -10.74 -20.64
CA ARG A 47 -19.96 -9.32 -20.26
C ARG A 47 -18.59 -8.90 -19.73
N LEU A 48 -17.97 -7.90 -20.37
CA LEU A 48 -16.69 -7.35 -19.96
C LEU A 48 -16.70 -6.78 -18.53
N SER A 49 -17.85 -6.29 -18.04
CA SER A 49 -17.99 -5.75 -16.68
C SER A 49 -17.82 -6.79 -15.57
N GLU A 50 -17.81 -8.07 -15.91
CA GLU A 50 -17.65 -9.19 -14.95
C GLU A 50 -16.24 -9.80 -14.97
N THR A 51 -15.30 -9.17 -15.68
CA THR A 51 -13.90 -9.59 -15.73
C THR A 51 -12.95 -8.40 -15.67
N ILE A 52 -11.66 -8.64 -15.79
CA ILE A 52 -10.63 -7.60 -15.93
C ILE A 52 -10.44 -7.31 -17.43
N ASP A 53 -10.62 -6.04 -17.79
CA ASP A 53 -10.29 -5.55 -19.12
C ASP A 53 -8.76 -5.49 -19.29
N TYR A 54 -8.20 -6.47 -19.99
CA TYR A 54 -6.75 -6.55 -20.22
C TYR A 54 -6.22 -5.42 -21.12
N ALA A 55 -7.07 -4.80 -21.95
CA ALA A 55 -6.67 -3.65 -22.74
C ALA A 55 -6.42 -2.44 -21.83
N GLN A 56 -7.33 -2.17 -20.90
CA GLN A 56 -7.12 -1.14 -19.87
C GLN A 56 -5.90 -1.44 -19.01
N VAL A 57 -5.69 -2.70 -18.62
CA VAL A 57 -4.48 -3.10 -17.88
C VAL A 57 -3.22 -2.72 -18.64
N ALA A 58 -3.13 -3.07 -19.92
CA ALA A 58 -1.97 -2.75 -20.75
C ALA A 58 -1.75 -1.24 -20.89
N GLU A 59 -2.80 -0.47 -21.15
CA GLU A 59 -2.75 0.99 -21.24
C GLU A 59 -2.25 1.61 -19.94
N ARG A 60 -2.75 1.16 -18.79
CA ARG A 60 -2.35 1.68 -17.47
C ARG A 60 -0.88 1.38 -17.15
N ILE A 61 -0.41 0.16 -17.47
CA ILE A 61 1.01 -0.21 -17.33
C ILE A 61 1.90 0.72 -18.16
N VAL A 62 1.58 0.91 -19.42
CA VAL A 62 2.36 1.79 -20.32
C VAL A 62 2.34 3.23 -19.81
N ALA A 63 1.17 3.77 -19.48
CA ALA A 63 1.02 5.14 -19.00
C ALA A 63 1.84 5.40 -17.72
N LEU A 64 1.74 4.52 -16.72
CA LEU A 64 2.50 4.67 -15.48
C LEU A 64 4.00 4.52 -15.73
N SER A 65 4.41 3.48 -16.48
CA SER A 65 5.82 3.18 -16.72
C SER A 65 6.54 4.27 -17.51
N THR A 66 5.85 4.93 -18.42
CA THR A 66 6.43 6.04 -19.23
C THR A 66 6.51 7.35 -18.45
N SER A 67 5.64 7.55 -17.45
CA SER A 67 5.65 8.74 -16.58
C SER A 67 6.71 8.68 -15.47
N LEU A 68 7.15 7.48 -15.10
CA LEU A 68 8.10 7.26 -14.01
C LEU A 68 9.56 7.33 -14.48
N THR A 69 10.41 7.78 -13.56
CA THR A 69 11.87 7.61 -13.65
C THR A 69 12.33 6.94 -12.37
N CYS A 70 12.96 5.76 -12.48
CA CYS A 70 13.39 4.99 -11.31
C CYS A 70 14.83 4.49 -11.46
N GLN A 71 15.48 4.17 -10.35
CA GLN A 71 16.82 3.58 -10.36
C GLN A 71 16.77 2.06 -10.52
N LEU A 72 15.76 1.42 -9.95
CA LEU A 72 15.66 -0.03 -9.84
C LEU A 72 14.40 -0.55 -10.55
N LEU A 73 14.51 -1.69 -11.21
CA LEU A 73 13.36 -2.41 -11.76
C LEU A 73 12.40 -2.87 -10.65
N GLU A 74 12.92 -3.12 -9.45
CA GLU A 74 12.15 -3.44 -8.26
C GLU A 74 11.17 -2.32 -7.90
N THR A 75 11.62 -1.06 -7.98
CA THR A 75 10.76 0.10 -7.74
C THR A 75 9.65 0.20 -8.79
N LEU A 76 10.00 -0.01 -10.07
CA LEU A 76 9.01 -0.04 -11.14
C LEU A 76 8.00 -1.17 -10.93
N ALA A 77 8.46 -2.38 -10.58
CA ALA A 77 7.61 -3.53 -10.32
C ALA A 77 6.62 -3.26 -9.19
N GLU A 78 7.08 -2.70 -8.08
CA GLU A 78 6.23 -2.40 -6.91
C GLU A 78 5.17 -1.33 -7.23
N GLN A 79 5.54 -0.29 -8.00
CA GLN A 79 4.58 0.74 -8.45
C GLN A 79 3.51 0.15 -9.37
N LEU A 80 3.90 -0.74 -10.29
CA LEU A 80 2.96 -1.42 -11.17
C LEU A 80 2.03 -2.36 -10.40
N VAL A 81 2.56 -3.16 -9.49
CA VAL A 81 1.76 -4.05 -8.64
C VAL A 81 0.78 -3.26 -7.77
N GLY A 82 1.22 -2.13 -7.20
CA GLY A 82 0.36 -1.23 -6.42
C GLY A 82 -0.79 -0.67 -7.25
N MET A 83 -0.52 -0.18 -8.45
CA MET A 83 -1.53 0.32 -9.38
C MET A 83 -2.52 -0.80 -9.77
N LEU A 84 -2.00 -2.00 -10.12
CA LEU A 84 -2.83 -3.13 -10.50
C LEU A 84 -3.81 -3.54 -9.39
N PHE A 85 -3.35 -3.58 -8.14
CA PHE A 85 -4.24 -3.88 -7.02
C PHE A 85 -5.20 -2.73 -6.67
N ALA A 86 -4.84 -1.48 -6.96
CA ALA A 86 -5.72 -0.35 -6.70
C ALA A 86 -6.86 -0.24 -7.72
N GLU A 87 -6.57 -0.52 -9.00
CA GLU A 87 -7.48 -0.24 -10.10
C GLU A 87 -8.24 -1.48 -10.61
N PHE A 88 -7.70 -2.69 -10.40
CA PHE A 88 -8.29 -3.92 -10.93
C PHE A 88 -8.58 -4.95 -9.83
N PRO A 89 -9.63 -5.78 -9.98
CA PRO A 89 -10.04 -6.78 -8.98
C PRO A 89 -9.21 -8.08 -9.04
N ALA A 90 -7.88 -7.96 -9.18
CA ALA A 90 -6.97 -9.10 -9.17
C ALA A 90 -6.67 -9.54 -7.73
N ASP A 91 -6.65 -10.84 -7.45
CA ASP A 91 -6.29 -11.41 -6.14
C ASP A 91 -4.80 -11.64 -6.01
N ARG A 92 -4.14 -11.92 -7.14
CA ARG A 92 -2.70 -12.13 -7.22
C ARG A 92 -2.18 -11.56 -8.54
N VAL A 93 -1.00 -10.99 -8.46
CA VAL A 93 -0.23 -10.46 -9.60
C VAL A 93 1.09 -11.18 -9.66
N ARG A 94 1.42 -11.74 -10.84
CA ARG A 94 2.77 -12.20 -11.19
C ARG A 94 3.24 -11.35 -12.34
N ILE A 95 4.39 -10.73 -12.18
CA ILE A 95 4.95 -9.81 -13.17
C ILE A 95 6.43 -10.13 -13.39
N TRP A 96 6.84 -10.17 -14.64
CA TRP A 96 8.24 -10.26 -15.04
C TRP A 96 8.59 -9.04 -15.88
N ILE A 97 9.44 -8.16 -15.32
CA ILE A 97 9.91 -6.93 -15.96
C ILE A 97 11.36 -7.12 -16.34
N ARG A 98 11.71 -6.82 -17.60
CA ARG A 98 13.09 -6.97 -18.10
C ARG A 98 13.47 -5.88 -19.09
N LYS A 99 14.77 -5.54 -19.06
CA LYS A 99 15.44 -4.76 -20.09
C LYS A 99 15.95 -5.72 -21.16
N VAL A 100 15.56 -5.52 -22.41
CA VAL A 100 15.96 -6.39 -23.52
C VAL A 100 17.42 -6.16 -23.90
N HIS A 101 17.88 -4.91 -23.79
CA HIS A 101 19.26 -4.52 -24.07
C HIS A 101 19.87 -3.91 -22.82
N ALA A 102 20.18 -4.75 -21.82
CA ALA A 102 20.91 -4.28 -20.67
C ALA A 102 22.33 -3.87 -21.07
N PRO A 103 22.91 -2.79 -20.49
CA PRO A 103 24.26 -2.33 -20.82
C PRO A 103 25.34 -3.23 -20.18
N LEU A 104 25.22 -4.54 -20.42
CA LEU A 104 26.11 -5.58 -19.89
C LEU A 104 26.62 -6.43 -21.07
N ALA A 105 27.84 -6.19 -21.49
CA ALA A 105 28.44 -6.83 -22.67
C ALA A 105 28.47 -8.39 -22.60
N MET A 106 28.41 -8.95 -21.40
CA MET A 106 28.41 -10.40 -21.15
C MET A 106 27.03 -11.05 -21.16
N VAL A 107 25.95 -10.26 -21.26
CA VAL A 107 24.58 -10.76 -21.27
C VAL A 107 24.00 -10.66 -22.67
N ALA A 108 23.83 -11.81 -23.34
CA ALA A 108 23.27 -11.89 -24.67
C ALA A 108 21.73 -11.77 -24.70
N GLY A 109 21.07 -11.93 -23.55
CA GLY A 109 19.63 -11.91 -23.40
C GLY A 109 19.13 -10.65 -22.70
N SER A 110 18.18 -10.83 -21.81
CA SER A 110 17.56 -9.75 -21.01
C SER A 110 17.96 -9.86 -19.53
N VAL A 111 17.94 -8.74 -18.84
CA VAL A 111 18.09 -8.68 -17.37
C VAL A 111 16.80 -8.12 -16.78
N GLY A 112 16.30 -8.75 -15.75
CA GLY A 112 15.02 -8.33 -15.17
C GLY A 112 14.75 -8.94 -13.81
N ILE A 113 13.54 -8.67 -13.33
CA ILE A 113 13.05 -9.14 -12.05
C ILE A 113 11.68 -9.80 -12.22
N ARG A 114 11.43 -10.85 -11.45
CA ARG A 114 10.12 -11.50 -11.32
C ARG A 114 9.57 -11.21 -9.94
N PHE A 115 8.32 -10.75 -9.92
CA PHE A 115 7.56 -10.49 -8.71
C PHE A 115 6.32 -11.37 -8.68
N GLU A 116 6.00 -11.87 -7.50
CA GLU A 116 4.71 -12.45 -7.20
C GLU A 116 4.19 -11.82 -5.91
N ARG A 117 2.97 -11.29 -5.95
CA ARG A 117 2.28 -10.72 -4.79
C ARG A 117 0.83 -11.15 -4.77
N THR A 118 0.31 -11.47 -3.60
CA THR A 118 -1.13 -11.49 -3.36
C THR A 118 -1.58 -10.12 -2.87
N ARG A 119 -2.84 -9.77 -3.10
CA ARG A 119 -3.43 -8.52 -2.61
C ARG A 119 -3.21 -8.34 -1.10
N ALA A 120 -3.48 -9.39 -0.31
CA ALA A 120 -3.31 -9.36 1.15
C ALA A 120 -1.85 -9.12 1.56
N ALA A 121 -0.89 -9.82 0.94
CA ALA A 121 0.53 -9.65 1.25
C ALA A 121 1.05 -8.27 0.85
N HIS A 122 0.60 -7.75 -0.32
CA HIS A 122 0.96 -6.40 -0.76
C HIS A 122 0.45 -5.33 0.21
N GLN A 123 -0.81 -5.41 0.63
CA GLN A 123 -1.38 -4.51 1.62
C GLN A 123 -0.60 -4.53 2.94
N SER A 124 -0.31 -5.73 3.47
CA SER A 124 0.46 -5.89 4.71
C SER A 124 1.87 -5.31 4.60
N THR A 125 2.57 -5.52 3.48
CA THR A 125 3.91 -4.99 3.26
C THR A 125 3.92 -3.46 3.19
N HIS A 126 2.98 -2.87 2.44
CA HIS A 126 2.88 -1.41 2.34
C HIS A 126 2.50 -0.76 3.67
N GLN A 127 1.62 -1.39 4.44
CA GLN A 127 1.27 -0.92 5.78
C GLN A 127 2.45 -1.00 6.73
N ALA A 128 3.20 -2.11 6.72
CA ALA A 128 4.41 -2.27 7.52
C ALA A 128 5.48 -1.23 7.17
N LEU A 129 5.71 -0.96 5.89
CA LEU A 129 6.67 0.07 5.44
C LEU A 129 6.21 1.50 5.76
N SER A 130 4.91 1.73 5.91
CA SER A 130 4.35 3.05 6.26
C SER A 130 4.27 3.28 7.76
N ALA A 131 4.10 2.24 8.57
CA ALA A 131 4.03 2.34 10.03
C ALA A 131 5.38 2.72 10.64
N ALA A 132 5.35 3.28 11.85
CA ALA A 132 6.55 3.61 12.58
C ALA A 132 7.41 2.34 12.85
N PRO A 133 8.72 2.34 12.54
CA PRO A 133 9.56 1.15 12.73
C PRO A 133 9.52 0.59 14.15
N PHE A 134 9.43 1.48 15.15
CA PHE A 134 9.31 1.07 16.55
C PHE A 134 8.00 0.32 16.81
N LEU A 135 6.87 0.76 16.22
CA LEU A 135 5.59 0.05 16.33
C LEU A 135 5.71 -1.37 15.78
N ILE A 136 6.32 -1.52 14.61
CA ILE A 136 6.53 -2.82 13.98
C ILE A 136 7.35 -3.75 14.89
N GLN A 137 8.43 -3.24 15.47
CA GLN A 137 9.30 -4.00 16.38
C GLN A 137 8.58 -4.40 17.69
N GLN A 138 7.67 -3.58 18.19
CA GLN A 138 6.96 -3.83 19.44
C GLN A 138 5.60 -4.55 19.25
N LEU A 139 5.20 -4.84 18.02
CA LEU A 139 3.88 -5.41 17.72
C LEU A 139 3.57 -6.67 18.55
N ALA A 140 4.55 -7.57 18.70
CA ALA A 140 4.38 -8.81 19.46
C ALA A 140 4.16 -8.59 20.98
N ARG A 141 4.44 -7.39 21.49
CA ARG A 141 4.25 -6.98 22.90
C ARG A 141 2.94 -6.21 23.10
N LEU A 142 2.34 -5.71 22.04
CA LEU A 142 1.05 -5.03 22.14
C LEU A 142 -0.04 -6.05 22.44
N PRO A 143 -0.92 -5.77 23.40
CA PRO A 143 -2.11 -6.59 23.62
C PRO A 143 -2.99 -6.57 22.37
N LYS A 144 -3.62 -7.71 22.09
CA LYS A 144 -4.65 -7.78 21.05
C LYS A 144 -5.94 -7.24 21.64
N GLY A 145 -6.47 -6.17 21.08
CA GLY A 145 -7.69 -5.57 21.61
C GLY A 145 -7.93 -4.19 21.01
N HIS A 146 -8.45 -3.29 21.84
CA HIS A 146 -8.80 -1.94 21.47
C HIS A 146 -7.60 -1.01 21.70
N ILE A 147 -7.06 -0.43 20.63
CA ILE A 147 -5.87 0.43 20.65
C ILE A 147 -6.26 1.86 20.29
N LEU A 148 -5.79 2.83 21.07
CA LEU A 148 -5.90 4.24 20.76
C LEU A 148 -4.64 4.72 20.01
N ASP A 149 -4.80 5.28 18.80
CA ASP A 149 -3.74 5.97 18.06
C ASP A 149 -3.90 7.48 18.23
N VAL A 150 -3.02 8.07 19.01
CA VAL A 150 -3.08 9.49 19.42
C VAL A 150 -2.30 10.35 18.42
N ALA A 151 -2.94 11.42 17.92
CA ALA A 151 -2.43 12.26 16.86
C ALA A 151 -2.12 11.43 15.60
N ALA A 152 -3.12 10.66 15.17
CA ALA A 152 -2.98 9.63 14.16
C ALA A 152 -2.66 10.19 12.76
N GLY A 153 -3.00 11.46 12.49
CA GLY A 153 -2.86 12.07 11.17
C GLY A 153 -3.62 11.26 10.12
N ARG A 154 -2.96 10.93 9.01
CA ARG A 154 -3.53 10.09 7.95
C ARG A 154 -3.52 8.59 8.27
N GLY A 155 -3.21 8.21 9.53
CA GLY A 155 -3.43 6.89 10.09
C GLY A 155 -2.47 5.79 9.63
N ARG A 156 -1.21 6.09 9.32
CA ARG A 156 -0.25 5.05 8.89
C ARG A 156 -0.08 3.92 9.92
N ASN A 157 -0.09 4.27 11.21
CA ASN A 157 0.01 3.30 12.30
C ASN A 157 -1.33 2.62 12.54
N ALA A 158 -2.44 3.37 12.52
CA ALA A 158 -3.80 2.84 12.63
C ALA A 158 -4.09 1.78 11.56
N LEU A 159 -3.80 2.08 10.27
CA LEU A 159 -3.98 1.13 9.17
C LEU A 159 -3.15 -0.14 9.35
N TYR A 160 -1.92 -0.01 9.83
CA TYR A 160 -1.07 -1.15 10.14
C TYR A 160 -1.66 -2.03 11.24
N LEU A 161 -2.10 -1.43 12.37
CA LEU A 161 -2.71 -2.14 13.48
C LEU A 161 -4.01 -2.84 13.09
N LEU A 162 -4.87 -2.18 12.31
CA LEU A 162 -6.08 -2.78 11.74
C LEU A 162 -5.78 -4.01 10.89
N ALA A 163 -4.74 -3.94 10.06
CA ALA A 163 -4.32 -5.08 9.24
C ALA A 163 -3.78 -6.26 10.06
N GLN A 164 -3.31 -6.00 11.28
CA GLN A 164 -2.92 -7.04 12.24
C GLN A 164 -4.11 -7.59 13.05
N GLY A 165 -5.33 -7.08 12.79
CA GLY A 165 -6.58 -7.55 13.41
C GLY A 165 -6.93 -6.84 14.73
N SER A 166 -6.28 -5.74 15.07
CA SER A 166 -6.66 -4.91 16.22
C SER A 166 -7.90 -4.06 15.91
N GLN A 167 -8.65 -3.69 16.94
CA GLN A 167 -9.62 -2.58 16.87
C GLN A 167 -8.86 -1.27 17.17
N VAL A 168 -9.08 -0.23 16.39
CA VAL A 168 -8.34 1.02 16.53
C VAL A 168 -9.29 2.21 16.58
N GLU A 169 -9.18 3.00 17.64
CA GLU A 169 -9.69 4.37 17.64
C GLU A 169 -8.52 5.32 17.29
N ALA A 170 -8.70 6.11 16.23
CA ALA A 170 -7.72 7.10 15.79
C ALA A 170 -8.23 8.50 16.12
N ILE A 171 -7.45 9.26 16.87
CA ILE A 171 -7.80 10.64 17.22
C ILE A 171 -6.81 11.63 16.61
N ASP A 172 -7.35 12.71 16.04
CA ASP A 172 -6.57 13.83 15.51
C ASP A 172 -7.45 15.09 15.48
N ARG A 173 -6.82 16.27 15.44
CA ARG A 173 -7.52 17.54 15.23
C ARG A 173 -7.86 17.78 13.75
N ASP A 174 -7.12 17.16 12.84
CA ASP A 174 -7.25 17.32 11.40
C ASP A 174 -8.35 16.41 10.84
N THR A 175 -9.52 16.98 10.60
CA THR A 175 -10.69 16.28 10.04
C THR A 175 -10.41 15.70 8.65
N ASP A 176 -9.61 16.40 7.82
CA ASP A 176 -9.29 15.93 6.47
C ASP A 176 -8.36 14.72 6.53
N ALA A 177 -7.42 14.72 7.48
CA ALA A 177 -6.54 13.59 7.72
C ALA A 177 -7.33 12.34 8.17
N LEU A 178 -8.27 12.48 9.11
CA LEU A 178 -9.13 11.39 9.56
C LEU A 178 -10.05 10.88 8.45
N SER A 179 -10.63 11.76 7.64
CA SER A 179 -11.44 11.36 6.47
C SER A 179 -10.62 10.58 5.45
N ALA A 180 -9.36 10.98 5.23
CA ALA A 180 -8.43 10.25 4.37
C ALA A 180 -8.09 8.86 4.92
N LEU A 181 -7.96 8.72 6.24
CA LEU A 181 -7.75 7.45 6.93
C LEU A 181 -8.95 6.52 6.75
N GLU A 182 -10.19 7.01 6.99
CA GLU A 182 -11.42 6.24 6.80
C GLU A 182 -11.55 5.73 5.36
N ALA A 183 -11.31 6.64 4.39
CA ALA A 183 -11.31 6.27 2.98
C ALA A 183 -10.24 5.22 2.65
N ALA A 184 -9.05 5.31 3.26
CA ALA A 184 -7.98 4.33 3.07
C ALA A 184 -8.34 2.97 3.68
N ALA A 185 -8.90 2.94 4.89
CA ALA A 185 -9.38 1.72 5.53
C ALA A 185 -10.48 1.05 4.70
N GLY A 186 -11.44 1.84 4.17
CA GLY A 186 -12.51 1.35 3.30
C GLY A 186 -11.98 0.72 2.00
N ARG A 187 -11.03 1.39 1.31
CA ARG A 187 -10.39 0.83 0.11
C ARG A 187 -9.67 -0.48 0.37
N GLN A 188 -9.07 -0.61 1.55
CA GLN A 188 -8.34 -1.81 1.97
C GLN A 188 -9.25 -2.87 2.63
N ARG A 189 -10.56 -2.60 2.75
CA ARG A 189 -11.54 -3.46 3.41
C ARG A 189 -11.15 -3.83 4.85
N LEU A 190 -10.50 -2.90 5.55
CA LEU A 190 -10.15 -3.05 6.96
C LEU A 190 -11.36 -2.69 7.82
N SER A 191 -11.66 -3.53 8.81
CA SER A 191 -12.71 -3.31 9.79
C SER A 191 -12.13 -2.97 11.16
N GLY A 192 -12.96 -2.41 12.05
CA GLY A 192 -12.55 -2.11 13.42
C GLY A 192 -11.91 -0.73 13.59
N LEU A 193 -12.05 0.18 12.62
CA LEU A 193 -11.66 1.57 12.76
C LEU A 193 -12.80 2.42 13.33
N THR A 194 -12.47 3.24 14.31
CA THR A 194 -13.28 4.37 14.77
C THR A 194 -12.40 5.62 14.71
N THR A 195 -12.95 6.75 14.29
CA THR A 195 -12.22 8.03 14.28
C THR A 195 -12.92 9.03 15.19
N ARG A 196 -12.15 9.89 15.83
CA ARG A 196 -12.66 10.98 16.66
C ARG A 196 -11.84 12.25 16.46
N VAL A 197 -12.51 13.32 16.06
CA VAL A 197 -11.88 14.64 15.98
C VAL A 197 -11.67 15.18 17.39
N LEU A 198 -10.42 15.40 17.78
CA LEU A 198 -10.08 15.89 19.11
C LEU A 198 -8.81 16.74 19.05
N ASP A 199 -8.93 18.00 19.47
CA ASP A 199 -7.77 18.86 19.68
C ASP A 199 -7.19 18.61 21.07
N LEU A 200 -6.03 17.96 21.10
CA LEU A 200 -5.31 17.59 22.32
C LEU A 200 -4.62 18.79 22.98
N GLU A 201 -4.53 19.92 22.28
CA GLU A 201 -3.87 21.16 22.73
C GLU A 201 -4.88 22.30 22.98
N ALA A 202 -6.18 22.01 22.93
CA ALA A 202 -7.23 23.01 23.10
C ALA A 202 -7.15 23.76 24.45
N SER A 203 -6.59 23.13 25.49
CA SER A 203 -6.30 23.76 26.78
C SER A 203 -5.00 23.24 27.37
N ALA A 204 -4.09 24.15 27.73
CA ALA A 204 -2.82 23.80 28.35
C ALA A 204 -3.00 23.23 29.76
N ASP A 205 -4.00 23.71 30.50
CA ASP A 205 -4.23 23.37 31.91
C ASP A 205 -5.20 22.20 32.10
N HIS A 206 -6.00 21.89 31.10
CA HIS A 206 -7.02 20.83 31.13
C HIS A 206 -6.99 20.02 29.84
N PRO A 207 -6.08 19.03 29.73
CA PRO A 207 -6.06 18.15 28.58
C PRO A 207 -7.40 17.41 28.44
N PRO A 208 -7.88 17.15 27.24
CA PRO A 208 -9.14 16.43 27.04
C PRO A 208 -9.03 15.00 27.54
N SER A 209 -10.15 14.48 28.08
CA SER A 209 -10.21 13.08 28.49
C SER A 209 -10.09 12.15 27.28
N LEU A 210 -9.26 11.13 27.40
CA LEU A 210 -9.12 10.05 26.44
C LEU A 210 -10.08 8.87 26.76
N GLY A 211 -10.76 8.89 27.89
CA GLY A 211 -11.51 7.79 28.47
C GLY A 211 -10.73 7.18 29.65
N HIS A 212 -11.39 6.38 30.47
CA HIS A 212 -10.76 5.69 31.59
C HIS A 212 -10.88 4.19 31.36
N GLU A 213 -9.76 3.47 31.40
CA GLU A 213 -9.70 2.01 31.19
C GLU A 213 -10.42 1.52 29.90
N CYS A 214 -10.42 2.35 28.84
CA CYS A 214 -11.13 2.04 27.58
C CYS A 214 -10.26 1.33 26.53
N TYR A 215 -8.94 1.32 26.71
CA TYR A 215 -8.00 0.81 25.71
C TYR A 215 -7.04 -0.21 26.34
N ASP A 216 -6.73 -1.24 25.56
CA ASP A 216 -5.72 -2.22 25.92
C ASP A 216 -4.29 -1.69 25.67
N ALA A 217 -4.15 -0.73 24.76
CA ALA A 217 -2.92 0.00 24.51
C ALA A 217 -3.18 1.40 23.93
N ILE A 218 -2.26 2.32 24.20
CA ILE A 218 -2.23 3.65 23.60
C ILE A 218 -0.90 3.79 22.85
N VAL A 219 -0.97 4.20 21.59
CA VAL A 219 0.20 4.46 20.75
C VAL A 219 0.27 5.94 20.38
N VAL A 220 1.46 6.52 20.52
CA VAL A 220 1.73 7.92 20.22
C VAL A 220 3.03 8.00 19.43
N PHE A 221 2.99 8.52 18.20
CA PHE A 221 4.16 8.60 17.34
C PHE A 221 4.31 10.01 16.74
N PHE A 222 5.52 10.58 16.88
CA PHE A 222 5.88 11.89 16.34
C PHE A 222 5.04 13.06 16.88
N TYR A 223 4.39 12.85 18.03
CA TYR A 223 3.64 13.85 18.76
C TYR A 223 4.11 13.90 20.19
N LEU A 224 4.37 15.09 20.72
CA LEU A 224 4.83 15.29 22.09
C LEU A 224 4.10 16.46 22.73
N HIS A 225 3.11 16.16 23.55
CA HIS A 225 2.40 17.12 24.39
C HIS A 225 2.45 16.64 25.84
N ARG A 226 3.37 17.23 26.64
CA ARG A 226 3.63 16.79 28.02
C ARG A 226 2.41 16.83 28.94
N PRO A 227 1.48 17.82 28.85
CA PRO A 227 0.27 17.84 29.66
C PRO A 227 -0.63 16.62 29.49
N LEU A 228 -0.50 15.88 28.36
CA LEU A 228 -1.30 14.69 28.09
C LEU A 228 -0.81 13.43 28.85
N PHE A 229 0.44 13.41 29.34
CA PHE A 229 1.02 12.21 29.96
C PHE A 229 0.23 11.68 31.17
N PRO A 230 -0.25 12.52 32.11
CA PRO A 230 -1.10 12.00 33.18
C PRO A 230 -2.37 11.31 32.69
N VAL A 231 -2.99 11.86 31.64
CA VAL A 231 -4.23 11.31 31.05
C VAL A 231 -4.00 9.99 30.29
N ILE A 232 -2.80 9.76 29.81
CA ILE A 232 -2.43 8.49 29.13
C ILE A 232 -2.18 7.37 30.14
N ILE A 233 -1.74 7.72 31.36
CA ILE A 233 -1.32 6.75 32.37
C ILE A 233 -2.50 6.31 33.26
N ASP A 234 -3.53 7.16 33.42
CA ASP A 234 -4.78 6.84 34.13
C ASP A 234 -5.72 5.96 33.28
#